data_63443c0b472b634d2b0dd0c5b990658a
#
_entry.id   63443c0b472b634d2b0dd0c5b990658a
#
_cell.length_a   1.000
_cell.length_b   1.000
_cell.length_c   1.000
_cell.angle_alpha   90.00
_cell.angle_beta   90.00
_cell.angle_gamma   90.00
#
_symmetry.space_group_name_H-M   'P 1'
#
loop_
_entity.id
_entity.type
_entity.pdbx_description
1 polymer ?
#
loop_
_entity_poly.entity_id
_entity_poly.type
_entity_poly.pdbx_seq_one_letter_code
_entity_poly.pdbx_strand_id
1 'polypeptide(L)'
;MRSKFEPILNFIKQGEENTPLLDAGLPTLLPRPIGKDIAELVAKGKVAHVERFANIQSQQEQWDWAKSYLDYLVELEVVQQYNAELPETTQDAEGNEVPNEPKPLPVAPERPAVRTTEEVLSPYMLAIEKLRGVTFKGVNVSLNEANQNGLSALKSALDLAIEFGAEEQFFPVNFNAETSQGVQVLPLDNAKEFKQFGLEFVLSRRRFFE
;
A
#
# COMPACT_ATOMS: atom_id res chain seq x y z
N MET A 1 -17.83 -26.63 -17.13
CA MET A 1 -18.81 -26.67 -16.02
C MET A 1 -18.99 -25.26 -15.49
N ARG A 2 -20.20 -24.70 -15.49
CA ARG A 2 -20.47 -23.48 -14.71
C ARG A 2 -20.40 -23.87 -13.24
N SER A 3 -19.55 -23.22 -12.50
CA SER A 3 -19.40 -23.44 -11.06
C SER A 3 -20.72 -23.08 -10.37
N LYS A 4 -21.28 -23.98 -9.56
CA LYS A 4 -22.43 -23.67 -8.68
C LYS A 4 -22.11 -22.54 -7.68
N PHE A 5 -20.86 -22.13 -7.57
CA PHE A 5 -20.36 -21.07 -6.70
C PHE A 5 -20.20 -19.71 -7.41
N GLU A 6 -20.57 -19.62 -8.70
CA GLU A 6 -20.59 -18.33 -9.42
C GLU A 6 -21.36 -17.22 -8.69
N PRO A 7 -22.47 -17.48 -7.96
CA PRO A 7 -23.18 -16.47 -7.18
C PRO A 7 -22.34 -15.77 -6.11
N ILE A 8 -21.33 -16.43 -5.52
CA ILE A 8 -20.46 -15.83 -4.51
C ILE A 8 -19.51 -14.83 -5.15
N LEU A 9 -18.93 -15.18 -6.30
CA LEU A 9 -18.10 -14.26 -7.07
C LEU A 9 -18.90 -13.06 -7.56
N ASN A 10 -20.15 -13.27 -8.00
CA ASN A 10 -21.05 -12.19 -8.39
C ASN A 10 -21.43 -11.30 -7.21
N PHE A 11 -21.61 -11.86 -6.01
CA PHE A 11 -21.86 -11.07 -4.80
C PHE A 11 -20.69 -10.15 -4.48
N ILE A 12 -19.47 -10.64 -4.55
CA ILE A 12 -18.27 -9.85 -4.35
C ILE A 12 -18.14 -8.78 -5.44
N LYS A 13 -18.52 -9.08 -6.66
CA LYS A 13 -18.49 -8.15 -7.79
C LYS A 13 -19.59 -7.09 -7.75
N GLN A 14 -20.75 -7.40 -7.23
CA GLN A 14 -21.95 -6.56 -7.34
C GLN A 14 -22.39 -5.94 -6.02
N GLY A 15 -22.04 -6.52 -4.89
CA GLY A 15 -22.64 -6.18 -3.60
C GLY A 15 -21.89 -5.14 -2.80
N GLU A 16 -20.71 -4.76 -3.20
CA GLU A 16 -19.82 -3.93 -2.39
C GLU A 16 -19.24 -2.78 -3.21
N GLU A 17 -19.23 -1.61 -2.65
CA GLU A 17 -18.65 -0.42 -3.27
C GLU A 17 -17.19 -0.57 -3.70
N ASN A 18 -16.49 -1.55 -3.11
CA ASN A 18 -15.07 -1.80 -3.33
C ASN A 18 -14.77 -2.86 -4.39
N THR A 19 -15.79 -3.41 -5.03
CA THR A 19 -15.63 -4.46 -6.06
C THR A 19 -15.39 -3.95 -7.49
N PRO A 20 -15.53 -2.66 -7.84
CA PRO A 20 -15.35 -2.18 -9.22
C PRO A 20 -13.99 -2.52 -9.82
N LEU A 21 -12.95 -2.68 -8.98
CA LEU A 21 -11.61 -3.01 -9.46
C LEU A 21 -11.50 -4.41 -10.03
N LEU A 22 -12.29 -5.36 -9.55
CA LEU A 22 -12.35 -6.71 -10.10
C LEU A 22 -13.01 -6.70 -11.48
N ASP A 23 -14.03 -5.86 -11.67
CA ASP A 23 -14.74 -5.72 -12.94
C ASP A 23 -13.95 -4.90 -13.96
N ALA A 24 -13.08 -4.02 -13.55
CA ALA A 24 -12.25 -3.20 -14.42
C ALA A 24 -11.10 -3.96 -15.11
N GLY A 25 -10.99 -5.27 -14.94
CA GLY A 25 -9.92 -6.08 -15.55
C GLY A 25 -8.51 -5.69 -15.10
N LEU A 26 -8.40 -4.99 -13.98
CA LEU A 26 -7.09 -4.74 -13.36
C LEU A 26 -6.46 -6.07 -12.99
N PRO A 27 -5.13 -6.18 -12.97
CA PRO A 27 -4.44 -7.39 -12.53
C PRO A 27 -4.75 -7.59 -11.05
N THR A 28 -5.90 -8.20 -10.82
CA THR A 28 -6.56 -8.35 -9.55
C THR A 28 -5.86 -9.36 -8.66
N LEU A 29 -5.06 -10.21 -9.24
CA LEU A 29 -4.37 -11.27 -8.54
C LEU A 29 -2.87 -11.08 -8.69
N LEU A 30 -2.29 -10.32 -7.79
CA LEU A 30 -0.85 -10.34 -7.62
C LEU A 30 -0.49 -11.66 -6.92
N PRO A 31 0.53 -12.37 -7.42
CA PRO A 31 0.95 -13.66 -6.86
C PRO A 31 1.61 -13.54 -5.49
N ARG A 32 1.67 -12.34 -4.92
CA ARG A 32 2.35 -12.00 -3.67
C ARG A 32 1.55 -10.97 -2.86
N PRO A 33 1.80 -10.86 -1.54
CA PRO A 33 1.10 -9.88 -0.69
C PRO A 33 1.36 -8.44 -1.12
N ILE A 34 0.31 -7.70 -1.43
CA ILE A 34 0.36 -6.29 -1.87
C ILE A 34 0.97 -5.38 -0.80
N GLY A 35 0.76 -5.66 0.48
CA GLY A 35 1.35 -4.88 1.57
C GLY A 35 2.88 -4.81 1.52
N LYS A 36 3.54 -5.87 1.06
CA LYS A 36 5.00 -5.85 0.83
C LYS A 36 5.37 -4.91 -0.31
N ASP A 37 4.57 -4.89 -1.37
CA ASP A 37 4.79 -3.97 -2.50
C ASP A 37 4.60 -2.51 -2.10
N ILE A 38 3.62 -2.21 -1.24
CA ILE A 38 3.40 -0.87 -0.70
C ILE A 38 4.64 -0.40 0.07
N ALA A 39 5.16 -1.21 0.97
CA ALA A 39 6.36 -0.88 1.75
C ALA A 39 7.58 -0.60 0.84
N GLU A 40 7.79 -1.42 -0.19
CA GLU A 40 8.87 -1.20 -1.16
C GLU A 40 8.68 0.09 -1.98
N LEU A 41 7.45 0.39 -2.39
CA LEU A 41 7.15 1.60 -3.15
C LEU A 41 7.33 2.87 -2.30
N VAL A 42 6.95 2.82 -1.02
CA VAL A 42 7.20 3.89 -0.06
C VAL A 42 8.71 4.11 0.09
N ALA A 43 9.47 3.04 0.31
CA ALA A 43 10.93 3.12 0.43
C ALA A 43 11.60 3.69 -0.84
N LYS A 44 11.03 3.44 -2.02
CA LYS A 44 11.49 3.96 -3.31
C LYS A 44 10.93 5.36 -3.67
N GLY A 45 10.16 5.99 -2.79
CA GLY A 45 9.58 7.32 -3.00
C GLY A 45 8.48 7.41 -4.06
N LYS A 46 7.88 6.28 -4.47
CA LYS A 46 6.89 6.24 -5.56
C LYS A 46 5.45 6.40 -5.07
N VAL A 47 5.13 7.57 -4.51
CA VAL A 47 3.85 7.86 -3.85
C VAL A 47 2.62 7.57 -4.71
N ALA A 48 2.60 7.97 -5.97
CA ALA A 48 1.46 7.71 -6.85
C ALA A 48 1.17 6.21 -7.06
N HIS A 49 2.22 5.36 -7.06
CA HIS A 49 2.07 3.92 -7.12
C HIS A 49 1.58 3.33 -5.81
N VAL A 50 2.02 3.90 -4.68
CA VAL A 50 1.58 3.50 -3.34
C VAL A 50 0.08 3.65 -3.20
N GLU A 51 -0.49 4.79 -3.57
CA GLU A 51 -1.93 5.05 -3.52
C GLU A 51 -2.73 4.07 -4.39
N ARG A 52 -2.24 3.81 -5.60
CA ARG A 52 -2.86 2.82 -6.49
C ARG A 52 -2.86 1.41 -5.88
N PHE A 53 -1.75 0.97 -5.31
CA PHE A 53 -1.66 -0.36 -4.69
C PHE A 53 -2.51 -0.46 -3.43
N ALA A 54 -2.59 0.58 -2.60
CA ALA A 54 -3.45 0.62 -1.43
C ALA A 54 -4.94 0.46 -1.82
N ASN A 55 -5.35 1.11 -2.89
CA ASN A 55 -6.71 0.97 -3.42
C ASN A 55 -7.02 -0.46 -3.92
N ILE A 56 -6.03 -1.21 -4.39
CA ILE A 56 -6.19 -2.60 -4.84
C ILE A 56 -6.17 -3.58 -3.67
N GLN A 57 -5.46 -3.30 -2.59
CA GLN A 57 -5.20 -4.28 -1.52
C GLN A 57 -6.49 -4.81 -0.88
N SER A 58 -7.46 -3.95 -0.58
CA SER A 58 -8.74 -4.39 0.00
C SER A 58 -9.50 -5.31 -0.95
N GLN A 59 -9.44 -5.05 -2.24
CA GLN A 59 -10.04 -5.90 -3.28
C GLN A 59 -9.36 -7.27 -3.35
N GLN A 60 -8.03 -7.29 -3.23
CA GLN A 60 -7.27 -8.54 -3.21
C GLN A 60 -7.65 -9.41 -2.01
N GLU A 61 -7.80 -8.80 -0.84
CA GLU A 61 -8.22 -9.51 0.39
C GLU A 61 -9.62 -10.13 0.24
N GLN A 62 -10.56 -9.41 -0.33
CA GLN A 62 -11.90 -9.92 -0.60
C GLN A 62 -11.88 -11.06 -1.63
N TRP A 63 -11.05 -10.95 -2.66
CA TRP A 63 -10.88 -11.99 -3.65
C TRP A 63 -10.25 -13.26 -3.07
N ASP A 64 -9.21 -13.13 -2.26
CA ASP A 64 -8.55 -14.25 -1.61
C ASP A 64 -9.48 -14.97 -0.65
N TRP A 65 -10.30 -14.21 0.11
CA TRP A 65 -11.39 -14.78 0.91
C TRP A 65 -12.38 -15.54 0.05
N ALA A 66 -12.83 -14.97 -1.07
CA ALA A 66 -13.78 -15.61 -1.96
C ALA A 66 -13.28 -16.95 -2.51
N LYS A 67 -12.01 -17.01 -2.88
CA LYS A 67 -11.38 -18.28 -3.29
C LYS A 67 -11.40 -19.30 -2.17
N SER A 68 -10.95 -18.93 -0.98
CA SER A 68 -10.96 -19.82 0.18
C SER A 68 -12.36 -20.27 0.55
N TYR A 69 -13.36 -19.40 0.37
CA TYR A 69 -14.76 -19.76 0.61
C TYR A 69 -15.31 -20.73 -0.44
N LEU A 70 -14.89 -20.60 -1.70
CA LEU A 70 -15.22 -21.59 -2.75
C LEU A 70 -14.61 -22.96 -2.45
N ASP A 71 -13.34 -22.99 -2.01
CA ASP A 71 -12.66 -24.23 -1.63
C ASP A 71 -13.37 -24.88 -0.44
N TYR A 72 -13.74 -24.09 0.57
CA TYR A 72 -14.55 -24.53 1.70
C TYR A 72 -15.89 -25.18 1.26
N LEU A 73 -16.61 -24.55 0.32
CA LEU A 73 -17.89 -25.10 -0.15
C LEU A 73 -17.72 -26.44 -0.87
N VAL A 74 -16.63 -26.61 -1.60
CA VAL A 74 -16.29 -27.89 -2.25
C VAL A 74 -16.00 -28.96 -1.19
N GLU A 75 -15.19 -28.62 -0.19
CA GLU A 75 -14.86 -29.54 0.89
C GLU A 75 -16.10 -29.92 1.73
N LEU A 76 -16.94 -28.93 2.04
CA LEU A 76 -18.18 -29.11 2.77
C LEU A 76 -19.08 -30.12 2.06
N GLU A 77 -19.27 -30.00 0.75
CA GLU A 77 -20.08 -30.92 -0.05
C GLU A 77 -19.51 -32.34 0.00
N VAL A 78 -18.18 -32.47 -0.17
CA VAL A 78 -17.51 -33.78 -0.11
C VAL A 78 -17.71 -34.45 1.25
N VAL A 79 -17.54 -33.68 2.35
CA VAL A 79 -17.71 -34.21 3.71
C VAL A 79 -19.17 -34.55 4.00
N GLN A 80 -20.11 -33.70 3.56
CA GLN A 80 -21.54 -33.98 3.73
C GLN A 80 -21.97 -35.24 2.96
N GLN A 81 -21.50 -35.41 1.72
CA GLN A 81 -21.81 -36.61 0.94
C GLN A 81 -21.19 -37.85 1.60
N TYR A 82 -19.93 -37.77 2.04
CA TYR A 82 -19.29 -38.87 2.76
C TYR A 82 -20.10 -39.28 3.99
N ASN A 83 -20.51 -38.32 4.82
CA ASN A 83 -21.28 -38.60 6.03
C ASN A 83 -22.68 -39.15 5.74
N ALA A 84 -23.30 -38.72 4.63
CA ALA A 84 -24.60 -39.22 4.22
C ALA A 84 -24.55 -40.67 3.70
N GLU A 85 -23.43 -41.07 3.11
CA GLU A 85 -23.21 -42.41 2.58
C GLU A 85 -22.57 -43.35 3.62
N LEU A 86 -22.17 -42.83 4.79
CA LEU A 86 -21.53 -43.60 5.86
C LEU A 86 -22.54 -44.57 6.49
N PRO A 87 -22.29 -45.87 6.47
CA PRO A 87 -23.14 -46.82 7.19
C PRO A 87 -23.05 -46.57 8.71
N GLU A 88 -24.12 -46.87 9.45
CA GLU A 88 -24.18 -46.65 10.89
C GLU A 88 -23.09 -47.44 11.65
N THR A 89 -22.82 -48.67 11.19
CA THR A 89 -21.82 -49.54 11.78
C THR A 89 -20.91 -50.17 10.73
N THR A 90 -19.72 -50.54 11.12
CA THR A 90 -18.80 -51.37 10.34
C THR A 90 -18.29 -52.52 11.22
N GLN A 91 -17.79 -53.62 10.60
CA GLN A 91 -17.19 -54.72 11.36
C GLN A 91 -15.70 -54.46 11.56
N ASP A 92 -15.24 -54.62 12.81
CA ASP A 92 -13.84 -54.63 13.12
C ASP A 92 -13.13 -55.92 12.65
N ALA A 93 -11.82 -56.03 12.91
CA ALA A 93 -11.02 -57.20 12.52
C ALA A 93 -11.45 -58.48 13.29
N GLU A 94 -12.19 -58.35 14.36
CA GLU A 94 -12.68 -59.45 15.20
C GLU A 94 -14.16 -59.80 14.91
N GLY A 95 -14.78 -59.05 13.96
CA GLY A 95 -16.16 -59.28 13.52
C GLY A 95 -17.23 -58.60 14.38
N ASN A 96 -16.88 -57.74 15.31
CA ASN A 96 -17.83 -56.96 16.13
C ASN A 96 -18.32 -55.73 15.35
N GLU A 97 -19.58 -55.38 15.52
CA GLU A 97 -20.12 -54.12 14.98
C GLU A 97 -19.62 -52.93 15.77
N VAL A 98 -18.95 -52.00 15.07
CA VAL A 98 -18.43 -50.76 15.64
C VAL A 98 -19.13 -49.57 14.96
N PRO A 99 -19.65 -48.59 15.70
CA PRO A 99 -20.26 -47.41 15.11
C PRO A 99 -19.24 -46.61 14.31
N ASN A 100 -19.62 -46.15 13.14
CA ASN A 100 -18.82 -45.24 12.34
C ASN A 100 -18.97 -43.83 12.86
N GLU A 101 -17.85 -43.12 12.96
CA GLU A 101 -17.83 -41.67 13.33
C GLU A 101 -17.87 -40.80 12.06
N PRO A 102 -18.86 -39.88 11.93
CA PRO A 102 -18.90 -38.96 10.81
C PRO A 102 -17.71 -38.01 10.85
N LYS A 103 -17.23 -37.64 9.69
CA LYS A 103 -16.18 -36.61 9.58
C LYS A 103 -16.70 -35.26 10.06
N PRO A 104 -15.87 -34.47 10.78
CA PRO A 104 -16.25 -33.14 11.18
C PRO A 104 -16.45 -32.25 9.95
N LEU A 105 -17.46 -31.39 9.99
CA LEU A 105 -17.69 -30.44 8.92
C LEU A 105 -16.58 -29.38 8.91
N PRO A 106 -16.09 -28.95 7.74
CA PRO A 106 -15.11 -27.88 7.65
C PRO A 106 -15.69 -26.56 8.15
N VAL A 107 -14.83 -25.69 8.64
CA VAL A 107 -15.21 -24.36 9.14
C VAL A 107 -15.12 -23.34 8.02
N ALA A 108 -16.17 -22.53 7.84
CA ALA A 108 -16.16 -21.47 6.85
C ALA A 108 -15.08 -20.42 7.16
N PRO A 109 -14.30 -19.97 6.18
CA PRO A 109 -13.36 -18.88 6.38
C PRO A 109 -14.09 -17.58 6.68
N GLU A 110 -13.60 -16.83 7.66
CA GLU A 110 -14.14 -15.53 8.03
C GLU A 110 -13.84 -14.50 6.94
N ARG A 111 -14.87 -13.71 6.58
CA ARG A 111 -14.70 -12.64 5.61
C ARG A 111 -13.94 -11.47 6.23
N PRO A 112 -12.81 -11.02 5.63
CA PRO A 112 -12.11 -9.85 6.14
C PRO A 112 -12.95 -8.59 5.93
N ALA A 113 -12.84 -7.64 6.87
CA ALA A 113 -13.45 -6.33 6.71
C ALA A 113 -12.89 -5.62 5.48
N VAL A 114 -13.75 -4.90 4.77
CA VAL A 114 -13.33 -4.04 3.66
C VAL A 114 -12.61 -2.82 4.23
N ARG A 115 -11.35 -2.63 3.85
CA ARG A 115 -10.54 -1.51 4.31
C ARG A 115 -10.54 -0.38 3.31
N THR A 116 -10.59 0.86 3.78
CA THR A 116 -10.42 2.03 2.95
C THR A 116 -8.95 2.21 2.52
N THR A 117 -8.72 3.02 1.50
CA THR A 117 -7.35 3.39 1.07
C THR A 117 -6.57 4.04 2.21
N GLU A 118 -7.21 4.91 2.99
CA GLU A 118 -6.62 5.59 4.14
C GLU A 118 -6.21 4.59 5.23
N GLU A 119 -7.04 3.60 5.54
CA GLU A 119 -6.72 2.56 6.51
C GLU A 119 -5.51 1.72 6.08
N VAL A 120 -5.44 1.37 4.79
CA VAL A 120 -4.30 0.64 4.22
C VAL A 120 -3.02 1.48 4.26
N LEU A 121 -3.11 2.79 4.03
CA LEU A 121 -1.97 3.71 4.02
C LEU A 121 -1.56 4.19 5.41
N SER A 122 -2.43 4.07 6.42
CA SER A 122 -2.19 4.58 7.77
C SER A 122 -0.79 4.28 8.34
N PRO A 123 -0.23 3.05 8.22
CA PRO A 123 1.12 2.75 8.70
C PRO A 123 2.23 3.50 7.96
N TYR A 124 1.94 4.02 6.77
CA TYR A 124 2.92 4.66 5.89
C TYR A 124 2.75 6.18 5.78
N MET A 125 1.73 6.74 6.43
CA MET A 125 1.36 8.16 6.25
C MET A 125 2.50 9.13 6.53
N LEU A 126 3.25 8.92 7.61
CA LEU A 126 4.40 9.79 7.92
C LEU A 126 5.47 9.75 6.82
N ALA A 127 5.78 8.56 6.29
CA ALA A 127 6.74 8.41 5.20
C ALA A 127 6.23 9.06 3.90
N ILE A 128 4.94 8.89 3.60
CA ILE A 128 4.30 9.50 2.42
C ILE A 128 4.31 11.02 2.52
N GLU A 129 3.96 11.59 3.68
CA GLU A 129 4.00 13.03 3.91
C GLU A 129 5.42 13.60 3.79
N LYS A 130 6.42 12.88 4.31
CA LYS A 130 7.83 13.23 4.17
C LYS A 130 8.27 13.25 2.70
N LEU A 131 7.79 12.31 1.90
CA LEU A 131 8.06 12.24 0.46
C LEU A 131 7.34 13.35 -0.34
N ARG A 132 6.09 13.67 0.02
CA ARG A 132 5.35 14.79 -0.59
C ARG A 132 6.01 16.12 -0.29
N GLY A 133 6.58 16.27 0.89
CA GLY A 133 7.44 17.36 1.26
C GLY A 133 6.77 18.73 1.35
N VAL A 134 7.54 19.76 0.98
CA VAL A 134 7.11 21.16 0.93
C VAL A 134 7.03 21.64 -0.51
N THR A 135 5.97 22.37 -0.84
CA THR A 135 5.81 22.95 -2.18
C THR A 135 6.37 24.37 -2.21
N PHE A 136 7.36 24.62 -3.06
CA PHE A 136 7.90 25.95 -3.29
C PHE A 136 8.03 26.20 -4.80
N LYS A 137 7.54 27.32 -5.29
CA LYS A 137 7.50 27.68 -6.73
C LYS A 137 7.00 26.53 -7.64
N GLY A 138 6.03 25.74 -7.15
CA GLY A 138 5.46 24.62 -7.91
C GLY A 138 6.26 23.31 -7.86
N VAL A 139 7.41 23.28 -7.18
CA VAL A 139 8.21 22.08 -6.97
C VAL A 139 7.91 21.50 -5.59
N ASN A 140 7.58 20.21 -5.52
CA ASN A 140 7.33 19.48 -4.26
C ASN A 140 8.63 18.86 -3.76
N VAL A 141 9.34 19.57 -2.90
CA VAL A 141 10.66 19.17 -2.38
C VAL A 141 10.49 18.18 -1.23
N SER A 142 10.94 16.94 -1.40
CA SER A 142 10.88 15.91 -0.36
C SER A 142 11.72 16.28 0.88
N LEU A 143 11.21 15.98 2.08
CA LEU A 143 11.88 16.30 3.35
C LEU A 143 12.93 15.24 3.73
N ASN A 144 13.78 14.87 2.78
CA ASN A 144 14.84 13.88 2.95
C ASN A 144 16.20 14.51 3.31
N GLU A 145 17.19 13.66 3.59
CA GLU A 145 18.53 14.10 3.97
C GLU A 145 19.32 14.70 2.80
N ALA A 146 19.11 14.20 1.59
CA ALA A 146 19.81 14.73 0.41
C ALA A 146 19.44 16.20 0.18
N ASN A 147 18.15 16.53 0.23
CA ASN A 147 17.68 17.91 0.12
C ASN A 147 18.16 18.79 1.29
N GLN A 148 18.18 18.24 2.51
CA GLN A 148 18.73 18.95 3.66
C GLN A 148 20.22 19.27 3.48
N ASN A 149 21.00 18.30 3.06
CA ASN A 149 22.43 18.46 2.82
C ASN A 149 22.70 19.45 1.68
N GLY A 150 21.93 19.36 0.59
CA GLY A 150 22.00 20.32 -0.50
C GLY A 150 21.67 21.75 -0.07
N LEU A 151 20.61 21.94 0.73
CA LEU A 151 20.23 23.23 1.28
C LEU A 151 21.33 23.79 2.22
N SER A 152 21.89 22.92 3.06
CA SER A 152 23.00 23.32 3.97
C SER A 152 24.25 23.71 3.21
N ALA A 153 24.59 22.98 2.14
CA ALA A 153 25.74 23.33 1.29
C ALA A 153 25.54 24.67 0.58
N LEU A 154 24.34 24.92 0.02
CA LEU A 154 24.02 26.22 -0.59
C LEU A 154 24.05 27.37 0.43
N LYS A 155 23.58 27.12 1.67
CA LYS A 155 23.67 28.12 2.73
C LYS A 155 25.11 28.47 3.03
N SER A 156 25.99 27.48 3.19
CA SER A 156 27.41 27.71 3.44
C SER A 156 28.10 28.48 2.29
N ALA A 157 27.74 28.13 1.04
CA ALA A 157 28.25 28.84 -0.12
C ALA A 157 27.78 30.32 -0.19
N LEU A 158 26.52 30.58 0.18
CA LEU A 158 25.96 31.92 0.27
C LEU A 158 26.68 32.75 1.37
N ASP A 159 26.90 32.13 2.54
CA ASP A 159 27.61 32.80 3.65
C ASP A 159 29.03 33.23 3.21
N LEU A 160 29.74 32.37 2.46
CA LEU A 160 31.02 32.72 1.86
C LEU A 160 30.91 33.85 0.82
N ALA A 161 29.91 33.78 -0.07
CA ALA A 161 29.69 34.83 -1.07
C ALA A 161 29.44 36.21 -0.41
N ILE A 162 28.70 36.25 0.70
CA ILE A 162 28.47 37.47 1.48
C ILE A 162 29.78 37.95 2.09
N GLU A 163 30.59 37.09 2.70
CA GLU A 163 31.87 37.43 3.31
C GLU A 163 32.83 38.07 2.30
N PHE A 164 32.82 37.59 1.05
CA PHE A 164 33.66 38.12 -0.03
C PHE A 164 33.01 39.24 -0.85
N GLY A 165 31.81 39.71 -0.48
CA GLY A 165 31.08 40.76 -1.19
C GLY A 165 30.61 40.36 -2.58
N ALA A 166 30.36 39.07 -2.80
CA ALA A 166 29.96 38.46 -4.07
C ALA A 166 28.53 37.95 -4.06
N GLU A 167 27.65 38.39 -3.14
CA GLU A 167 26.28 37.94 -3.00
C GLU A 167 25.47 38.08 -4.30
N GLU A 168 25.65 39.20 -5.03
CA GLU A 168 24.96 39.45 -6.30
C GLU A 168 25.36 38.46 -7.40
N GLN A 169 26.54 37.86 -7.30
CA GLN A 169 27.03 36.87 -8.26
C GLN A 169 26.59 35.46 -7.91
N PHE A 170 26.07 35.24 -6.69
CA PHE A 170 25.59 33.94 -6.24
C PHE A 170 24.22 33.59 -6.82
N PHE A 171 23.41 34.61 -7.07
CA PHE A 171 22.06 34.42 -7.61
C PHE A 171 21.96 34.76 -9.10
N PRO A 172 21.06 34.08 -9.87
CA PRO A 172 20.17 32.97 -9.46
C PRO A 172 20.94 31.65 -9.22
N VAL A 173 20.50 30.88 -8.24
CA VAL A 173 21.07 29.58 -7.96
C VAL A 173 20.00 28.47 -8.18
N ASN A 174 20.42 27.37 -8.78
CA ASN A 174 19.55 26.22 -9.03
C ASN A 174 19.74 25.19 -7.92
N PHE A 175 18.66 24.89 -7.21
CA PHE A 175 18.61 23.79 -6.26
C PHE A 175 18.08 22.54 -6.94
N ASN A 176 18.88 21.47 -7.03
CA ASN A 176 18.47 20.18 -7.55
C ASN A 176 17.69 19.44 -6.46
N ALA A 177 16.37 19.64 -6.45
CA ALA A 177 15.47 19.09 -5.45
C ALA A 177 15.12 17.63 -5.75
N GLU A 178 15.36 16.74 -4.81
CA GLU A 178 14.74 15.41 -4.85
C GLU A 178 13.25 15.52 -4.53
N THR A 179 12.42 14.96 -5.39
CA THR A 179 10.97 14.94 -5.27
C THR A 179 10.45 13.51 -5.32
N SER A 180 9.18 13.31 -4.99
CA SER A 180 8.51 12.00 -5.17
C SER A 180 8.45 11.51 -6.64
N GLN A 181 8.78 12.40 -7.59
CA GLN A 181 8.77 12.10 -9.03
C GLN A 181 10.20 12.07 -9.64
N GLY A 182 11.23 12.20 -8.81
CA GLY A 182 12.62 12.28 -9.23
C GLY A 182 13.23 13.68 -8.97
N VAL A 183 14.40 13.93 -9.52
CA VAL A 183 15.09 15.21 -9.33
C VAL A 183 14.46 16.29 -10.21
N GLN A 184 14.11 17.43 -9.60
CA GLN A 184 13.63 18.62 -10.30
C GLN A 184 14.48 19.83 -9.92
N VAL A 185 14.61 20.78 -10.84
CA VAL A 185 15.36 22.01 -10.60
C VAL A 185 14.43 23.06 -10.01
N LEU A 186 14.78 23.54 -8.82
CA LEU A 186 14.12 24.68 -8.17
C LEU A 186 15.00 25.92 -8.33
N PRO A 187 14.64 26.88 -9.20
CA PRO A 187 15.39 28.13 -9.32
C PRO A 187 15.08 29.05 -8.14
N LEU A 188 16.13 29.56 -7.52
CA LEU A 188 16.09 30.55 -6.44
C LEU A 188 16.75 31.83 -6.95
N ASP A 189 15.94 32.85 -7.18
CA ASP A 189 16.39 34.03 -7.93
C ASP A 189 17.13 35.05 -7.05
N ASN A 190 16.96 34.98 -5.73
CA ASN A 190 17.56 35.93 -4.79
C ASN A 190 17.64 35.34 -3.36
N ALA A 191 18.38 36.03 -2.51
CA ALA A 191 18.57 35.65 -1.11
C ALA A 191 17.25 35.54 -0.30
N LYS A 192 16.26 36.35 -0.63
CA LYS A 192 14.97 36.34 0.07
C LYS A 192 14.22 35.01 -0.22
N GLU A 193 14.15 34.61 -1.47
CA GLU A 193 13.54 33.32 -1.86
C GLU A 193 14.26 32.12 -1.25
N PHE A 194 15.63 32.17 -1.30
CA PHE A 194 16.44 31.13 -0.66
C PHE A 194 16.15 31.00 0.84
N LYS A 195 16.11 32.13 1.56
CA LYS A 195 15.81 32.14 3.01
C LYS A 195 14.37 31.69 3.30
N GLN A 196 13.42 32.11 2.48
CA GLN A 196 12.01 31.68 2.62
C GLN A 196 11.87 30.17 2.41
N PHE A 197 12.40 29.64 1.30
CA PHE A 197 12.40 28.20 1.03
C PHE A 197 13.07 27.41 2.16
N GLY A 198 14.24 27.85 2.60
CA GLY A 198 14.98 27.21 3.69
C GLY A 198 14.20 27.16 4.99
N LEU A 199 13.52 28.26 5.34
CA LEU A 199 12.66 28.32 6.52
C LEU A 199 11.45 27.36 6.41
N GLU A 200 10.74 27.38 5.29
CA GLU A 200 9.59 26.50 5.05
C GLU A 200 10.01 25.03 5.07
N PHE A 201 11.14 24.69 4.47
CA PHE A 201 11.70 23.34 4.49
C PHE A 201 12.03 22.87 5.91
N VAL A 202 12.74 23.68 6.70
CA VAL A 202 13.12 23.33 8.07
C VAL A 202 11.89 23.20 8.97
N LEU A 203 10.94 24.15 8.91
CA LEU A 203 9.70 24.08 9.70
C LEU A 203 8.85 22.87 9.34
N SER A 204 8.73 22.55 8.04
CA SER A 204 8.00 21.37 7.59
C SER A 204 8.67 20.07 8.03
N ARG A 205 10.00 20.04 8.05
CA ARG A 205 10.77 18.86 8.46
C ARG A 205 10.74 18.64 9.97
N ARG A 206 10.68 19.69 10.77
CA ARG A 206 10.70 19.64 12.24
C ARG A 206 9.65 18.65 12.79
N ARG A 207 8.44 18.66 12.25
CA ARG A 207 7.32 17.80 12.68
C ARG A 207 7.59 16.29 12.56
N PHE A 208 8.65 15.87 11.85
CA PHE A 208 9.02 14.46 11.71
C PHE A 208 10.13 14.02 12.67
N PHE A 209 10.61 14.92 13.53
CA PHE A 209 11.70 14.68 14.48
C PHE A 209 11.31 15.03 15.92
N GLU A 210 10.10 15.47 16.13
CA GLU A 210 9.47 15.63 17.45
C GLU A 210 8.59 14.42 17.78
#